data_9f5fc494050583dde51b803bccc8c605
#
_entry.id   9f5fc494050583dde51b803bccc8c605
#
_cell.length_a   1.000
_cell.length_b   1.000
_cell.length_c   1.000
_cell.angle_alpha   90.00
_cell.angle_beta   90.00
_cell.angle_gamma   90.00
#
_symmetry.space_group_name_H-M   'P 1'
#
loop_
_entity.id
_entity.type
_entity.pdbx_description
1 polymer ?
#
loop_
_entity_poly.entity_id
_entity_poly.type
_entity_poly.pdbx_seq_one_letter_code
_entity_poly.pdbx_strand_id
1 'polypeptide(L)'
;MNATRPDPIEQLQALEARYRAMLELAIANDWDALANAGRECVELRQSLERVGGLVANTPDAHAAGLMQTLIGSILELDAQIREHTVPALESTRKLLAGQVKKGRIQKAYGAQSPFGQQGGAYGTSDGL
;
A
#
# COMPACT_ATOMS: atom_id res chain seq x y z
N MET A 1 17.00 26.37 20.15
CA MET A 1 15.69 25.82 20.18
C MET A 1 15.37 25.05 18.93
N ASN A 2 14.95 23.86 19.09
CA ASN A 2 14.74 22.99 17.94
C ASN A 2 13.28 22.66 17.72
N ALA A 3 12.45 23.68 17.85
CA ALA A 3 11.03 23.49 17.71
C ALA A 3 10.65 22.94 16.33
N THR A 4 11.48 23.29 15.33
CA THR A 4 11.19 22.82 13.97
C THR A 4 11.74 21.45 13.68
N ARG A 5 12.54 20.89 14.58
CA ARG A 5 13.12 19.57 14.37
C ARG A 5 12.25 18.52 15.07
N PRO A 6 11.58 17.66 14.33
CA PRO A 6 10.72 16.67 14.96
C PRO A 6 11.52 15.67 15.75
N ASP A 7 10.94 15.23 16.86
CA ASP A 7 11.50 14.18 17.68
C ASP A 7 11.35 12.85 16.94
N PRO A 8 12.44 12.10 16.75
CA PRO A 8 12.34 10.81 16.06
C PRO A 8 11.36 9.84 16.72
N ILE A 9 11.32 9.83 18.05
CA ILE A 9 10.39 8.94 18.74
C ILE A 9 8.95 9.34 18.45
N GLU A 10 8.67 10.65 18.47
CA GLU A 10 7.32 11.11 18.14
C GLU A 10 6.96 10.77 16.70
N GLN A 11 7.93 10.87 15.78
CA GLN A 11 7.66 10.50 14.40
C GLN A 11 7.36 9.02 14.25
N LEU A 12 8.10 8.17 14.98
CA LEU A 12 7.83 6.74 14.95
C LEU A 12 6.48 6.41 15.58
N GLN A 13 6.12 7.12 16.65
CA GLN A 13 4.80 6.93 17.25
C GLN A 13 3.69 7.33 16.30
N ALA A 14 3.88 8.42 15.57
CA ALA A 14 2.91 8.86 14.59
C ALA A 14 2.79 7.83 13.45
N LEU A 15 3.91 7.27 13.03
CA LEU A 15 3.90 6.25 11.99
C LEU A 15 3.19 4.98 12.47
N GLU A 16 3.45 4.57 13.71
CA GLU A 16 2.77 3.41 14.27
C GLU A 16 1.26 3.63 14.31
N ALA A 17 0.83 4.82 14.73
CA ALA A 17 -0.59 5.12 14.79
C ALA A 17 -1.23 5.04 13.41
N ARG A 18 -0.52 5.50 12.38
CA ARG A 18 -1.04 5.41 11.02
C ARG A 18 -1.12 3.97 10.55
N TYR A 19 -0.16 3.15 10.90
CA TYR A 19 -0.20 1.74 10.53
C TYR A 19 -1.35 1.01 11.24
N ARG A 20 -1.63 1.37 12.49
CA ARG A 20 -2.79 0.80 13.18
C ARG A 20 -4.09 1.16 12.47
N ALA A 21 -4.22 2.42 12.06
CA ALA A 21 -5.39 2.84 11.31
C ALA A 21 -5.48 2.13 9.97
N MET A 22 -4.34 1.93 9.31
CA MET A 22 -4.32 1.21 8.04
C MET A 22 -4.77 -0.23 8.20
N LEU A 23 -4.37 -0.88 9.30
CA LEU A 23 -4.80 -2.24 9.54
C LEU A 23 -6.32 -2.31 9.68
N GLU A 24 -6.92 -1.37 10.39
CA GLU A 24 -8.37 -1.35 10.52
C GLU A 24 -9.05 -1.14 9.17
N LEU A 25 -8.47 -0.29 8.32
CA LEU A 25 -9.02 -0.10 6.99
C LEU A 25 -8.90 -1.36 6.14
N ALA A 26 -7.80 -2.09 6.29
CA ALA A 26 -7.60 -3.34 5.57
C ALA A 26 -8.62 -4.38 6.03
N ILE A 27 -8.85 -4.47 7.33
CA ILE A 27 -9.85 -5.39 7.88
C ILE A 27 -11.24 -5.04 7.36
N ALA A 28 -11.53 -3.75 7.22
CA ALA A 28 -12.81 -3.29 6.73
C ALA A 28 -12.92 -3.34 5.21
N ASN A 29 -11.86 -3.73 4.51
CA ASN A 29 -11.82 -3.76 3.05
C ASN A 29 -12.05 -2.38 2.43
N ASP A 30 -11.64 -1.33 3.14
CA ASP A 30 -11.74 0.03 2.63
C ASP A 30 -10.46 0.38 1.88
N TRP A 31 -10.37 -0.12 0.66
CA TRP A 31 -9.14 -0.06 -0.12
C TRP A 31 -8.77 1.35 -0.54
N ASP A 32 -9.75 2.19 -0.83
CA ASP A 32 -9.47 3.58 -1.22
C ASP A 32 -8.87 4.35 -0.06
N ALA A 33 -9.46 4.24 1.12
CA ALA A 33 -8.94 4.91 2.30
C ALA A 33 -7.57 4.35 2.67
N LEU A 34 -7.38 3.04 2.51
CA LEU A 34 -6.10 2.40 2.79
C LEU A 34 -5.01 2.94 1.86
N ALA A 35 -5.33 3.10 0.58
CA ALA A 35 -4.37 3.64 -0.39
C ALA A 35 -3.98 5.07 -0.03
N ASN A 36 -4.95 5.89 0.38
CA ASN A 36 -4.67 7.26 0.80
C ASN A 36 -3.77 7.28 2.03
N ALA A 37 -4.10 6.44 3.02
CA ALA A 37 -3.29 6.35 4.22
C ALA A 37 -1.87 5.89 3.91
N GLY A 38 -1.73 4.97 2.95
CA GLY A 38 -0.43 4.50 2.53
C GLY A 38 0.44 5.60 1.95
N ARG A 39 -0.17 6.48 1.16
CA ARG A 39 0.57 7.60 0.58
C ARG A 39 1.08 8.54 1.68
N GLU A 40 0.26 8.79 2.69
CA GLU A 40 0.67 9.63 3.81
C GLU A 40 1.83 9.00 4.57
N CYS A 41 1.79 7.68 4.73
CA CYS A 41 2.87 6.97 5.40
C CYS A 41 4.17 7.03 4.63
N VAL A 42 4.11 7.04 3.30
CA VAL A 42 5.33 7.15 2.49
C VAL A 42 6.06 8.43 2.80
N GLU A 43 5.33 9.54 2.87
CA GLU A 43 5.96 10.83 3.18
C GLU A 43 6.61 10.83 4.56
N LEU A 44 5.90 10.27 5.53
CA LEU A 44 6.41 10.22 6.89
C LEU A 44 7.66 9.35 6.96
N ARG A 45 7.66 8.21 6.28
CA ARG A 45 8.83 7.34 6.25
C ARG A 45 10.02 8.00 5.57
N GLN A 46 9.76 8.76 4.51
CA GLN A 46 10.84 9.48 3.84
C GLN A 46 11.44 10.53 4.75
N SER A 47 10.61 11.19 5.54
CA SER A 47 11.10 12.13 6.54
C SER A 47 12.05 11.45 7.52
N LEU A 48 11.65 10.27 7.99
CA LEU A 48 12.49 9.53 8.92
C LEU A 48 13.81 9.13 8.28
N GLU A 49 13.78 8.71 7.03
CA GLU A 49 14.99 8.33 6.31
C GLU A 49 15.93 9.51 6.13
N ARG A 50 15.38 10.70 5.90
CA ARG A 50 16.22 11.90 5.75
C ARG A 50 16.91 12.27 7.02
N VAL A 51 16.30 11.99 8.16
CA VAL A 51 16.99 12.19 9.43
C VAL A 51 18.11 11.16 9.58
N GLY A 52 17.99 10.02 8.88
CA GLY A 52 19.07 9.07 8.69
C GLY A 52 19.47 8.35 9.96
N GLY A 53 19.81 7.10 9.85
CA GLY A 53 20.45 6.35 10.91
C GLY A 53 20.00 6.66 12.33
N LEU A 54 18.73 6.91 12.56
CA LEU A 54 18.27 7.42 13.85
C LEU A 54 18.68 6.54 15.01
N VAL A 55 18.45 5.23 14.86
CA VAL A 55 18.75 4.31 15.95
C VAL A 55 20.26 4.25 16.16
N ALA A 56 21.02 4.16 15.08
CA ALA A 56 22.46 4.05 15.14
C ALA A 56 23.09 5.30 15.73
N ASN A 57 22.48 6.46 15.52
CA ASN A 57 23.04 7.73 15.95
C ASN A 57 22.48 8.20 17.29
N THR A 58 21.63 7.41 17.92
CA THR A 58 21.03 7.79 19.19
C THR A 58 21.97 7.44 20.32
N PRO A 59 22.47 8.44 21.06
CA PRO A 59 23.43 8.17 22.14
C PRO A 59 22.75 7.56 23.38
N ASP A 60 21.45 7.79 23.55
CA ASP A 60 20.71 7.33 24.70
C ASP A 60 20.21 5.91 24.44
N ALA A 61 20.70 4.94 25.22
CA ALA A 61 20.32 3.55 25.04
C ALA A 61 18.82 3.34 25.26
N HIS A 62 18.24 4.08 26.20
CA HIS A 62 16.81 3.96 26.46
C HIS A 62 15.99 4.43 25.25
N ALA A 63 16.37 5.58 24.70
CA ALA A 63 15.70 6.11 23.52
C ALA A 63 15.87 5.16 22.34
N ALA A 64 17.06 4.61 22.14
CA ALA A 64 17.30 3.66 21.07
C ALA A 64 16.43 2.42 21.24
N GLY A 65 16.27 1.94 22.47
CA GLY A 65 15.40 0.80 22.73
C GLY A 65 13.96 1.08 22.40
N LEU A 66 13.47 2.27 22.76
CA LEU A 66 12.11 2.67 22.40
C LEU A 66 11.92 2.72 20.89
N MET A 67 12.90 3.28 20.18
CA MET A 67 12.82 3.36 18.73
C MET A 67 12.78 1.98 18.10
N GLN A 68 13.60 1.05 18.60
CA GLN A 68 13.59 -0.31 18.09
C GLN A 68 12.26 -1.00 18.35
N THR A 69 11.68 -0.78 19.53
CA THR A 69 10.38 -1.34 19.85
C THR A 69 9.30 -0.82 18.93
N LEU A 70 9.32 0.49 18.66
CA LEU A 70 8.35 1.10 17.76
C LEU A 70 8.51 0.56 16.33
N ILE A 71 9.74 0.44 15.87
CA ILE A 71 10.00 -0.11 14.55
C ILE A 71 9.48 -1.54 14.46
N GLY A 72 9.73 -2.34 15.48
CA GLY A 72 9.23 -3.71 15.52
C GLY A 72 7.71 -3.76 15.45
N SER A 73 7.04 -2.88 16.19
CA SER A 73 5.59 -2.80 16.16
C SER A 73 5.09 -2.43 14.77
N ILE A 74 5.73 -1.46 14.13
CA ILE A 74 5.35 -1.03 12.79
C ILE A 74 5.51 -2.18 11.79
N LEU A 75 6.61 -2.92 11.89
CA LEU A 75 6.84 -4.06 10.99
C LEU A 75 5.79 -5.14 11.20
N GLU A 76 5.40 -5.37 12.45
CA GLU A 76 4.36 -6.35 12.75
C GLU A 76 3.02 -5.91 12.15
N LEU A 77 2.68 -4.64 12.32
CA LEU A 77 1.45 -4.10 11.74
C LEU A 77 1.47 -4.20 10.23
N ASP A 78 2.62 -3.91 9.62
CA ASP A 78 2.76 -4.02 8.17
C ASP A 78 2.51 -5.45 7.71
N ALA A 79 3.04 -6.43 8.43
CA ALA A 79 2.82 -7.82 8.10
C ALA A 79 1.33 -8.18 8.19
N GLN A 80 0.65 -7.70 9.23
CA GLN A 80 -0.78 -7.97 9.39
C GLN A 80 -1.59 -7.32 8.26
N ILE A 81 -1.23 -6.10 7.87
CA ILE A 81 -1.89 -5.44 6.76
C ILE A 81 -1.73 -6.27 5.49
N ARG A 82 -0.54 -6.79 5.25
CA ARG A 82 -0.28 -7.60 4.06
C ARG A 82 -1.08 -8.89 4.06
N GLU A 83 -1.35 -9.46 5.23
CA GLU A 83 -2.18 -10.65 5.31
C GLU A 83 -3.57 -10.39 4.73
N HIS A 84 -4.05 -9.16 4.82
CA HIS A 84 -5.33 -8.80 4.24
C HIS A 84 -5.22 -8.34 2.79
N THR A 85 -4.16 -7.62 2.44
CA THR A 85 -4.07 -7.00 1.13
C THR A 85 -3.60 -7.95 0.05
N VAL A 86 -2.69 -8.87 0.35
CA VAL A 86 -2.15 -9.76 -0.66
C VAL A 86 -3.23 -10.67 -1.24
N PRO A 87 -4.06 -11.35 -0.43
CA PRO A 87 -5.14 -12.15 -1.00
C PRO A 87 -6.14 -11.32 -1.81
N ALA A 88 -6.42 -10.10 -1.37
CA ALA A 88 -7.35 -9.24 -2.10
C ALA A 88 -6.77 -8.86 -3.46
N LEU A 89 -5.48 -8.54 -3.51
CA LEU A 89 -4.81 -8.24 -4.76
C LEU A 89 -4.80 -9.42 -5.69
N GLU A 90 -4.55 -10.62 -5.14
CA GLU A 90 -4.55 -11.82 -5.95
C GLU A 90 -5.92 -12.11 -6.53
N SER A 91 -6.97 -11.92 -5.72
CA SER A 91 -8.33 -12.09 -6.19
C SER A 91 -8.63 -11.12 -7.31
N THR A 92 -8.24 -9.86 -7.14
CA THR A 92 -8.45 -8.84 -8.15
C THR A 92 -7.72 -9.20 -9.44
N ARG A 93 -6.47 -9.66 -9.33
CA ARG A 93 -5.71 -10.07 -10.50
C ARG A 93 -6.38 -11.20 -11.24
N LYS A 94 -6.91 -12.18 -10.50
CA LYS A 94 -7.61 -13.30 -11.10
C LYS A 94 -8.87 -12.84 -11.81
N LEU A 95 -9.61 -11.94 -11.19
CA LEU A 95 -10.81 -11.39 -11.83
C LEU A 95 -10.47 -10.64 -13.10
N LEU A 96 -9.44 -9.80 -13.05
CA LEU A 96 -9.03 -9.05 -14.21
C LEU A 96 -8.52 -9.98 -15.31
N ALA A 97 -7.77 -11.00 -14.95
CA ALA A 97 -7.30 -11.97 -15.93
C ALA A 97 -8.48 -12.69 -16.57
N GLY A 98 -9.48 -13.04 -15.76
CA GLY A 98 -10.67 -13.68 -16.27
C GLY A 98 -11.44 -12.77 -17.22
N GLN A 99 -11.54 -11.51 -16.88
CA GLN A 99 -12.22 -10.54 -17.74
C GLN A 99 -11.48 -10.33 -19.05
N VAL A 100 -10.15 -10.24 -18.99
CA VAL A 100 -9.37 -10.10 -20.19
C VAL A 100 -9.56 -11.32 -21.10
N LYS A 101 -9.49 -12.51 -20.52
CA LYS A 101 -9.69 -13.73 -21.26
C LYS A 101 -11.08 -13.78 -21.89
N LYS A 102 -12.09 -13.40 -21.10
CA LYS A 102 -13.46 -13.37 -21.58
C LYS A 102 -13.60 -12.36 -22.71
N GLY A 103 -12.98 -11.21 -22.58
CA GLY A 103 -13.00 -10.21 -23.61
C GLY A 103 -12.37 -10.69 -24.90
N ARG A 104 -11.28 -11.43 -24.81
CA ARG A 104 -10.66 -12.02 -26.01
C ARG A 104 -11.59 -12.99 -26.70
N ILE A 105 -12.26 -13.83 -25.92
CA ILE A 105 -13.20 -14.77 -26.47
C ILE A 105 -14.36 -14.03 -27.15
N GLN A 106 -14.91 -13.05 -26.49
CA GLN A 106 -16.00 -12.26 -27.06
C GLN A 106 -15.55 -11.56 -28.33
N LYS A 107 -14.33 -11.07 -28.35
CA LYS A 107 -13.81 -10.39 -29.52
C LYS A 107 -13.67 -11.36 -30.69
N ALA A 108 -13.23 -12.58 -30.40
CA ALA A 108 -13.09 -13.59 -31.43
C ALA A 108 -14.43 -13.94 -32.07
N TYR A 109 -15.45 -14.06 -31.24
CA TYR A 109 -16.78 -14.35 -31.76
C TYR A 109 -17.49 -13.09 -32.19
N GLY A 110 -17.18 -11.99 -31.55
CA GLY A 110 -17.81 -10.73 -31.80
C GLY A 110 -17.45 -10.12 -33.13
N ALA A 111 -16.44 -10.66 -33.80
CA ALA A 111 -16.11 -10.20 -35.14
C ALA A 111 -17.28 -10.36 -36.08
N GLN A 112 -18.23 -11.18 -35.71
CA GLN A 112 -19.41 -11.42 -36.50
C GLN A 112 -20.59 -10.57 -36.05
N SER A 113 -20.35 -9.68 -35.10
CA SER A 113 -21.37 -8.83 -34.54
C SER A 113 -20.96 -7.38 -34.68
N PRO A 114 -21.90 -6.48 -34.99
CA PRO A 114 -21.56 -5.06 -35.05
C PRO A 114 -20.98 -4.53 -33.75
N PHE A 115 -21.44 -5.09 -32.64
CA PHE A 115 -20.89 -4.69 -31.38
C PHE A 115 -19.46 -5.09 -31.18
N GLY A 116 -19.07 -6.18 -31.76
CA GLY A 116 -17.70 -6.63 -31.61
C GLY A 116 -16.73 -5.61 -32.10
N GLN A 117 -17.11 -4.82 -33.06
CA GLN A 117 -16.21 -3.83 -33.59
C GLN A 117 -15.97 -2.70 -32.63
N GLN A 118 -17.03 -2.33 -31.91
CA GLN A 118 -16.86 -1.30 -30.95
C GLN A 118 -16.05 -1.77 -29.80
N GLY A 119 -16.20 -3.03 -29.49
CA GLY A 119 -15.40 -3.58 -28.44
C GLY A 119 -13.94 -3.37 -28.67
N GLY A 120 -13.55 -3.26 -29.89
CA GLY A 120 -12.16 -3.01 -30.18
C GLY A 120 -11.65 -1.70 -29.62
N ALA A 121 -12.55 -0.82 -29.27
CA ALA A 121 -12.13 0.46 -28.76
C ALA A 121 -11.34 0.32 -27.49
N TYR A 122 -11.65 -0.71 -26.71
CA TYR A 122 -10.83 -0.86 -25.59
C TYR A 122 -10.03 -2.08 -25.74
N GLY A 123 -9.25 -2.03 -25.54
CA GLY A 123 -8.55 -3.05 -25.74
C GLY A 123 -8.33 -3.51 -26.98
N THR A 124 -8.45 -3.02 -27.43
CA THR A 124 -8.23 -3.56 -28.47
C THR A 124 -7.11 -4.14 -28.68
N SER A 125 -7.07 -3.78 -28.42
CA SER A 125 -6.42 -4.29 -28.37
C SER A 125 -5.74 -5.13 -28.31
N ASP A 126 -5.59 -5.13 -28.62
CA ASP A 126 -5.12 -5.98 -28.50
C ASP A 126 -4.54 -6.45 -27.97
N GLY A 127 -4.52 -6.25 -27.91
CA GLY A 127 -4.13 -6.63 -27.49
C GLY A 127 -4.01 -6.92 -26.64
N LEU A 128 -4.18 -6.58 -26.41
CA LEU A 128 -4.18 -6.83 -25.74
C LEU A 128 -4.09 -7.31 -25.38
#